data_9bba80c58f87281e60b3d67c2eb787a8
#
_entry.id   9bba80c58f87281e60b3d67c2eb787a8
#
_cell.length_a   1.000
_cell.length_b   1.000
_cell.length_c   1.000
_cell.angle_alpha   90.00
_cell.angle_beta   90.00
_cell.angle_gamma   90.00
#
_symmetry.space_group_name_H-M   'P 1'
#
loop_
_entity.id
_entity.type
_entity.pdbx_description
1 polymer ?
#
loop_
_entity_poly.entity_id
_entity_poly.type
_entity_poly.pdbx_seq_one_letter_code
_entity_poly.pdbx_strand_id
1 'polypeptide(L)'
;MKYNEIKVSVVIPVYNTEKYVRQAVESVMYQSLKELEIIVVDDGSTDESLRIVEKLGDTDKRIQIYTQANQGQSIARNRGISHAHGEYIYFMDSDDLLEEDALELCYHKCKEENLILYFLML
;
A
#
# COMPACT_ATOMS: atom_id res chain seq x y z
N MET A 1 7.23 11.64 -9.74
CA MET A 1 6.88 12.32 -8.48
C MET A 1 8.10 12.31 -7.56
N LYS A 2 8.44 13.44 -7.00
CA LYS A 2 9.52 13.53 -6.02
C LYS A 2 9.04 12.98 -4.67
N TYR A 3 9.95 12.40 -3.90
CA TYR A 3 9.59 11.81 -2.61
C TYR A 3 8.94 12.80 -1.64
N ASN A 4 9.35 14.07 -1.65
CA ASN A 4 8.77 15.07 -0.76
C ASN A 4 7.33 15.46 -1.14
N GLU A 5 6.82 14.95 -2.25
CA GLU A 5 5.45 15.19 -2.68
C GLU A 5 4.51 14.04 -2.33
N ILE A 6 5.04 12.93 -1.80
CA ILE A 6 4.23 11.77 -1.43
C ILE A 6 3.56 12.03 -0.09
N LYS A 7 2.24 12.02 -0.10
CA LYS A 7 1.45 12.28 1.11
C LYS A 7 1.22 11.03 1.94
N VAL A 8 0.91 9.91 1.28
CA VAL A 8 0.64 8.65 1.97
C VAL A 8 1.37 7.51 1.28
N SER A 9 2.05 6.70 2.09
CA SER A 9 2.62 5.43 1.64
C SER A 9 1.68 4.33 2.08
N VAL A 10 1.11 3.61 1.13
CA VAL A 10 0.24 2.47 1.42
C VAL A 10 1.09 1.21 1.40
N VAL A 11 1.17 0.52 2.53
CA VAL A 11 1.95 -0.72 2.65
C VAL A 11 1.00 -1.91 2.64
N ILE A 12 1.18 -2.78 1.68
CA ILE A 12 0.30 -3.94 1.46
C ILE A 12 1.13 -5.22 1.50
N PRO A 13 1.13 -5.93 2.63
CA PRO A 13 1.73 -7.27 2.66
C PRO A 13 0.84 -8.24 1.91
N VAL A 14 1.43 -9.10 1.09
CA VAL A 14 0.70 -10.03 0.24
C VAL A 14 1.20 -11.46 0.52
N TYR A 15 0.26 -12.35 0.82
CA TYR A 15 0.57 -13.77 0.92
C TYR A 15 -0.65 -14.59 0.50
N ASN A 16 -0.56 -15.23 -0.66
CA ASN A 16 -1.59 -16.15 -1.16
C ASN A 16 -3.01 -15.57 -1.15
N THR A 17 -3.15 -14.38 -1.74
CA THR A 17 -4.45 -13.70 -1.88
C THR A 17 -4.81 -13.46 -3.34
N GLU A 18 -4.51 -14.43 -4.21
CA GLU A 18 -4.73 -14.25 -5.66
C GLU A 18 -6.16 -13.89 -6.05
N LYS A 19 -7.14 -14.31 -5.23
CA LYS A 19 -8.55 -14.01 -5.51
C LYS A 19 -8.94 -12.56 -5.22
N TYR A 20 -8.15 -11.87 -4.39
CA TYR A 20 -8.53 -10.56 -3.86
C TYR A 20 -7.52 -9.46 -4.18
N VAL A 21 -6.24 -9.82 -4.39
CA VAL A 21 -5.16 -8.83 -4.43
C VAL A 21 -5.32 -7.80 -5.54
N ARG A 22 -5.85 -8.20 -6.71
CA ARG A 22 -6.07 -7.26 -7.81
C ARG A 22 -7.01 -6.14 -7.39
N GLN A 23 -8.16 -6.50 -6.85
CA GLN A 23 -9.17 -5.52 -6.44
C GLN A 23 -8.65 -4.63 -5.31
N ALA A 24 -7.91 -5.22 -4.37
CA ALA A 24 -7.33 -4.49 -3.27
C ALA A 24 -6.36 -3.41 -3.77
N VAL A 25 -5.41 -3.79 -4.61
CA VAL A 25 -4.41 -2.84 -5.15
C VAL A 25 -5.09 -1.81 -6.05
N GLU A 26 -6.04 -2.23 -6.88
CA GLU A 26 -6.75 -1.28 -7.74
C GLU A 26 -7.53 -0.25 -6.94
N SER A 27 -8.08 -0.63 -5.78
CA SER A 27 -8.80 0.34 -4.94
C SER A 27 -7.87 1.44 -4.41
N VAL A 28 -6.58 1.16 -4.30
CA VAL A 28 -5.57 2.17 -3.93
C VAL A 28 -5.15 2.98 -5.15
N MET A 29 -4.98 2.32 -6.30
CA MET A 29 -4.59 2.99 -7.55
C MET A 29 -5.60 4.07 -7.95
N TYR A 30 -6.88 3.84 -7.68
CA TYR A 30 -7.96 4.74 -8.10
C TYR A 30 -8.45 5.67 -6.99
N GLN A 31 -7.67 5.83 -5.93
CA GLN A 31 -8.00 6.79 -4.87
C GLN A 31 -8.01 8.22 -5.42
N SER A 32 -8.89 9.06 -4.85
CA SER A 32 -8.95 10.48 -5.20
C SER A 32 -7.66 11.22 -4.81
N LEU A 33 -7.02 10.79 -3.74
CA LEU A 33 -5.68 11.30 -3.39
C LEU A 33 -4.66 10.67 -4.35
N LYS A 34 -3.96 11.49 -5.13
CA LYS A 34 -3.04 10.99 -6.16
C LYS A 34 -1.59 10.92 -5.70
N GLU A 35 -1.21 11.67 -4.68
CA GLU A 35 0.15 11.73 -4.16
C GLU A 35 0.42 10.54 -3.23
N LEU A 36 0.41 9.35 -3.81
CA LEU A 36 0.60 8.09 -3.11
C LEU A 36 1.83 7.36 -3.62
N GLU A 37 2.47 6.58 -2.74
CA GLU A 37 3.28 5.46 -3.19
C GLU A 37 2.62 4.18 -2.66
N ILE A 38 2.67 3.12 -3.44
CA ILE A 38 2.02 1.85 -3.14
C ILE A 38 3.12 0.81 -2.99
N ILE A 39 3.36 0.38 -1.76
CA ILE A 39 4.46 -0.52 -1.45
C ILE A 39 3.88 -1.91 -1.17
N VAL A 40 4.11 -2.83 -2.09
CA VAL A 40 3.65 -4.20 -1.97
C VAL A 40 4.82 -5.07 -1.55
N VAL A 41 4.65 -5.82 -0.49
CA VAL A 41 5.65 -6.78 -0.04
C VAL A 41 5.06 -8.18 -0.13
N ASP A 42 5.54 -8.95 -1.11
CA ASP A 42 5.10 -10.32 -1.29
C ASP A 42 5.90 -11.23 -0.35
N ASP A 43 5.19 -11.85 0.59
CA ASP A 43 5.77 -12.66 1.65
C ASP A 43 5.86 -14.13 1.23
N GLY A 44 6.41 -14.37 0.04
CA GLY A 44 6.66 -15.73 -0.43
C GLY A 44 5.41 -16.45 -0.94
N SER A 45 4.50 -15.73 -1.61
CA SER A 45 3.30 -16.35 -2.17
C SER A 45 3.64 -17.51 -3.09
N THR A 46 2.85 -18.58 -2.98
CA THR A 46 2.98 -19.77 -3.82
C THR A 46 1.90 -19.84 -4.91
N ASP A 47 0.97 -18.87 -4.89
CA ASP A 47 -0.09 -18.74 -5.89
C ASP A 47 0.25 -17.65 -6.92
N GLU A 48 -0.75 -17.13 -7.63
CA GLU A 48 -0.56 -16.10 -8.66
C GLU A 48 -0.50 -14.67 -8.12
N SER A 49 -0.50 -14.49 -6.79
CA SER A 49 -0.54 -13.15 -6.19
C SER A 49 0.56 -12.23 -6.69
N LEU A 50 1.81 -12.70 -6.67
CA LEU A 50 2.94 -11.87 -7.10
C LEU A 50 2.82 -11.49 -8.58
N ARG A 51 2.44 -12.43 -9.43
CA ARG A 51 2.27 -12.16 -10.86
C ARG A 51 1.21 -11.11 -11.11
N ILE A 52 0.10 -11.18 -10.38
CA ILE A 52 -0.98 -10.19 -10.51
C ILE A 52 -0.47 -8.79 -10.15
N VAL A 53 0.25 -8.68 -9.04
CA VAL A 53 0.77 -7.39 -8.59
C VAL A 53 1.81 -6.85 -9.56
N GLU A 54 2.67 -7.71 -10.09
CA GLU A 54 3.66 -7.30 -11.08
C GLU A 54 3.00 -6.72 -12.32
N LYS A 55 1.92 -7.32 -12.80
CA LYS A 55 1.17 -6.79 -13.94
C LYS A 55 0.56 -5.42 -13.64
N LEU A 56 0.03 -5.24 -12.44
CA LEU A 56 -0.49 -3.95 -12.03
C LEU A 56 0.63 -2.90 -11.94
N GLY A 57 1.79 -3.31 -11.47
CA GLY A 57 2.96 -2.44 -11.40
C GLY A 57 3.42 -1.93 -12.76
N ASP A 58 3.19 -2.69 -13.83
CA ASP A 58 3.49 -2.25 -15.18
C ASP A 58 2.58 -1.10 -15.62
N THR A 59 1.40 -0.97 -15.05
CA THR A 59 0.42 0.04 -15.42
C THR A 59 0.45 1.28 -14.53
N ASP A 60 1.10 1.23 -13.38
CA ASP A 60 1.14 2.35 -12.44
C ASP A 60 2.53 2.40 -11.78
N LYS A 61 3.30 3.42 -12.11
CA LYS A 61 4.68 3.56 -11.63
C LYS A 61 4.79 3.87 -10.14
N ARG A 62 3.68 4.18 -9.48
CA ARG A 62 3.68 4.40 -8.04
C ARG A 62 3.80 3.10 -7.25
N ILE A 63 3.58 1.96 -7.91
CA ILE A 63 3.66 0.64 -7.29
C ILE A 63 5.11 0.18 -7.23
N GLN A 64 5.56 -0.12 -6.02
CA GLN A 64 6.87 -0.70 -5.76
C GLN A 64 6.65 -2.09 -5.18
N ILE A 65 7.38 -3.07 -5.69
CA ILE A 65 7.19 -4.47 -5.29
C ILE A 65 8.48 -5.02 -4.71
N TYR A 66 8.38 -5.58 -3.51
CA TYR A 66 9.48 -6.26 -2.84
C TYR A 66 9.04 -7.69 -2.53
N THR A 67 9.96 -8.62 -2.64
CA THR A 67 9.69 -10.03 -2.38
C THR A 67 10.60 -10.53 -1.26
N GLN A 68 10.10 -11.48 -0.49
CA GLN A 68 10.87 -12.12 0.56
C GLN A 68 10.40 -13.56 0.74
N ALA A 69 11.23 -14.39 1.36
CA ALA A 69 10.79 -15.71 1.80
C ALA A 69 9.71 -15.52 2.86
N ASN A 70 8.79 -16.46 2.98
CA ASN A 70 7.68 -16.37 3.92
C ASN A 70 8.21 -16.20 5.35
N GLN A 71 7.96 -15.06 5.95
CA GLN A 71 8.44 -14.71 7.29
C GLN A 71 7.33 -14.11 8.16
N GLY A 72 6.14 -13.97 7.61
CA GLY A 72 4.99 -13.44 8.33
C GLY A 72 4.69 -11.99 8.03
N GLN A 73 3.45 -11.62 8.34
CA GLN A 73 2.89 -10.31 8.01
C GLN A 73 3.62 -9.16 8.70
N SER A 74 4.04 -9.35 9.96
CA SER A 74 4.71 -8.30 10.70
C SER A 74 6.07 -7.93 10.08
N ILE A 75 6.82 -8.93 9.64
CA ILE A 75 8.10 -8.68 8.97
C ILE A 75 7.89 -8.01 7.62
N ALA A 76 6.86 -8.45 6.88
CA ALA A 76 6.52 -7.84 5.61
C ALA A 76 6.15 -6.37 5.78
N ARG A 77 5.34 -6.03 6.78
CA ARG A 77 4.98 -4.64 7.09
C ARG A 77 6.20 -3.81 7.44
N ASN A 78 7.08 -4.34 8.30
CA ASN A 78 8.30 -3.63 8.68
C ASN A 78 9.19 -3.35 7.48
N ARG A 79 9.28 -4.31 6.56
CA ARG A 79 10.02 -4.11 5.33
C ARG A 79 9.41 -3.00 4.48
N GLY A 80 8.07 -2.99 4.37
CA GLY A 80 7.37 -1.93 3.65
C GLY A 80 7.61 -0.56 4.27
N ILE A 81 7.58 -0.48 5.60
CA ILE A 81 7.85 0.78 6.31
C ILE A 81 9.25 1.30 5.96
N SER A 82 10.24 0.41 5.88
CA SER A 82 11.63 0.83 5.61
C SER A 82 11.80 1.48 4.24
N HIS A 83 10.85 1.27 3.33
CA HIS A 83 10.86 1.86 2.00
C HIS A 83 9.89 3.03 1.84
N ALA A 84 9.16 3.39 2.90
CA ALA A 84 8.14 4.42 2.81
C ALA A 84 8.72 5.83 2.85
N HIS A 85 8.20 6.70 2.00
CA HIS A 85 8.63 8.10 1.88
C HIS A 85 7.50 9.08 2.15
N GLY A 86 6.27 8.61 2.33
CA GLY A 86 5.11 9.46 2.53
C GLY A 86 5.10 10.14 3.88
N GLU A 87 4.35 11.21 3.95
CA GLU A 87 4.15 11.94 5.20
C GLU A 87 3.44 11.06 6.24
N TYR A 88 2.53 10.20 5.76
CA TYR A 88 1.81 9.22 6.59
C TYR A 88 1.89 7.85 5.97
N ILE A 89 1.72 6.82 6.79
CA ILE A 89 1.71 5.42 6.35
C ILE A 89 0.34 4.82 6.64
N TYR A 90 -0.23 4.16 5.63
CA TYR A 90 -1.45 3.38 5.79
C TYR A 90 -1.15 1.91 5.54
N PHE A 91 -1.51 1.04 6.50
CA PHE A 91 -1.39 -0.40 6.33
C PHE A 91 -2.70 -0.98 5.81
N MET A 92 -2.61 -1.75 4.76
CA MET A 92 -3.78 -2.34 4.13
C MET A 92 -3.56 -3.84 3.92
N ASP A 93 -4.55 -4.65 4.27
CA ASP A 93 -4.51 -6.08 3.98
C ASP A 93 -4.83 -6.31 2.51
N SER A 94 -4.21 -7.35 1.92
CA SER A 94 -4.33 -7.62 0.48
C SER A 94 -5.69 -8.16 0.05
N ASP A 95 -6.61 -8.36 0.98
CA ASP A 95 -8.00 -8.75 0.70
C ASP A 95 -9.01 -7.66 1.06
N ASP A 96 -8.55 -6.46 1.40
CA ASP A 96 -9.41 -5.32 1.73
C ASP A 96 -9.64 -4.44 0.51
N LEU A 97 -10.68 -3.61 0.58
CA LEU A 97 -11.02 -2.61 -0.42
C LEU A 97 -11.16 -1.25 0.26
N LEU A 98 -10.75 -0.20 -0.44
CA LEU A 98 -10.90 1.17 0.03
C LEU A 98 -11.95 1.90 -0.79
N GLU A 99 -12.76 2.72 -0.12
CA GLU A 99 -13.61 3.68 -0.80
C GLU A 99 -12.74 4.71 -1.53
N GLU A 100 -13.25 5.27 -2.62
CA GLU A 100 -12.49 6.13 -3.52
C GLU A 100 -11.84 7.32 -2.82
N ASP A 101 -12.49 7.89 -1.81
CA ASP A 101 -12.02 9.08 -1.11
C ASP A 101 -11.41 8.79 0.27
N ALA A 102 -11.22 7.52 0.61
CA ALA A 102 -10.80 7.12 1.96
C ALA A 102 -9.49 7.77 2.37
N LEU A 103 -8.47 7.70 1.52
CA LEU A 103 -7.14 8.21 1.87
C LEU A 103 -7.10 9.74 1.87
N GLU A 104 -7.87 10.37 1.02
CA GLU A 104 -7.96 11.83 1.00
C GLU A 104 -8.59 12.36 2.28
N LEU A 105 -9.69 11.75 2.71
CA LEU A 105 -10.35 12.14 3.96
C LEU A 105 -9.44 11.90 5.16
N CYS A 106 -8.78 10.75 5.20
CA CYS A 106 -7.86 10.45 6.30
C CYS A 106 -6.67 11.40 6.33
N TYR A 107 -6.12 11.72 5.16
CA TYR A 107 -4.99 12.64 5.08
C TYR A 107 -5.36 14.03 5.62
N HIS A 108 -6.50 14.56 5.18
CA HIS A 108 -6.96 15.86 5.66
C HIS A 108 -7.23 15.84 7.17
N LYS A 109 -7.80 14.76 7.67
CA LYS A 109 -8.04 14.61 9.11
C LYS A 109 -6.74 14.64 9.90
N CYS A 110 -5.73 13.92 9.44
CA CYS A 110 -4.42 13.90 10.08
C CYS A 110 -3.78 15.30 10.09
N LYS A 111 -3.92 16.04 9.00
CA LYS A 111 -3.38 17.42 8.92
C LYS A 111 -4.12 18.36 9.84
N GLU A 112 -5.44 18.28 9.91
CA GLU A 112 -6.25 19.11 10.81
C GLU A 112 -5.86 18.92 12.26
N GLU A 113 -5.59 17.65 12.66
CA GLU A 113 -5.25 17.33 14.03
C GLU A 113 -3.75 17.46 14.30
N ASN A 114 -2.99 17.90 13.30
CA ASN A 114 -1.55 18.13 13.41
C ASN A 114 -0.80 16.89 13.88
N LEU A 115 -1.15 15.72 13.32
CA LEU A 115 -0.51 14.46 13.65
C LEU A 115 0.83 14.35 12.90
N ILE A 116 1.85 13.85 13.57
CA ILE A 116 3.19 13.71 13.00
C ILE A 116 3.37 12.35 12.35
N LEU A 117 2.96 11.29 13.05
CA LEU A 117 3.00 9.92 12.56
C LEU A 117 1.68 9.27 12.90
N TYR A 118 1.08 8.60 11.92
CA TYR A 118 -0.23 8.04 12.11
C TYR A 118 -0.39 6.71 11.39
N PHE A 119 -0.99 5.75 12.07
CA PHE A 119 -1.43 4.48 11.50
C PHE A 119 -2.92 4.58 11.24
N LEU A 120 -3.29 4.62 9.95
CA LEU A 120 -4.70 4.68 9.59
C LEU A 120 -5.29 3.28 9.70
N MET A 121 -6.30 3.15 10.56
CA MET A 121 -7.06 1.91 10.70
C MET A 121 -8.51 2.24 10.34
N LEU A 122 -8.93 1.66 9.26
CA LEU A 122 -10.32 1.81 8.79
C LEU A 122 -11.12 0.56 9.11
#